data_47bd7d6fb7313ac01a1c2940d0665f0b
#
_entry.id   47bd7d6fb7313ac01a1c2940d0665f0b
#
_cell.length_a   1.000
_cell.length_b   1.000
_cell.length_c   1.000
_cell.angle_alpha   90.00
_cell.angle_beta   90.00
_cell.angle_gamma   90.00
#
_symmetry.space_group_name_H-M   'P 1'
#
loop_
_entity.id
_entity.type
_entity.pdbx_description
1 polymer ?
#
loop_
_entity_poly.entity_id
_entity_poly.type
_entity_poly.pdbx_seq_one_letter_code
_entity_poly.pdbx_strand_id
1 'polypeptide(L)'
;MKITTEDIQVGFHARQILKGISIESKNKELVGIIGPNGSGKSTLLKALLDEIPHSGKVEFLDMKENRKKKIKIGYVPQSLNIERNMPTSVYDMYASYISDKPVWLKKDKQLYNEVKENLKRFGAEQLIDKKVGNLSGGELQRILLAIATTPIPNLLILDEPVSGIDRNGI
;
A
#
# COMPACT_ATOMS: atom_id res chain seq x y z
N MET A 1 -16.09 -3.69 10.86
CA MET A 1 -15.76 -2.49 10.07
C MET A 1 -16.54 -2.56 8.77
N LYS A 2 -17.05 -1.44 8.28
CA LYS A 2 -17.72 -1.26 6.99
C LYS A 2 -17.02 -0.10 6.28
N ILE A 3 -16.80 -0.23 4.99
CA ILE A 3 -16.29 0.84 4.13
C ILE A 3 -17.44 1.23 3.21
N THR A 4 -17.74 2.51 3.15
CA THR A 4 -18.74 3.04 2.23
C THR A 4 -18.15 4.20 1.45
N THR A 5 -18.42 4.23 0.17
CA THR A 5 -18.21 5.42 -0.66
C THR A 5 -19.54 5.86 -1.23
N GLU A 6 -19.77 7.15 -1.28
CA GLU A 6 -20.97 7.76 -1.86
C GLU A 6 -20.55 8.76 -2.91
N ASP A 7 -20.93 8.52 -4.16
CA ASP A 7 -20.78 9.43 -5.30
C ASP A 7 -19.35 9.97 -5.48
N ILE A 8 -18.34 9.10 -5.41
CA ILE A 8 -16.95 9.53 -5.60
C ILE A 8 -16.73 9.95 -7.05
N GLN A 9 -16.39 11.22 -7.22
CA GLN A 9 -16.08 11.82 -8.53
C GLN A 9 -14.67 12.40 -8.50
N VAL A 10 -13.91 12.15 -9.56
CA VAL A 10 -12.56 12.70 -9.76
C VAL A 10 -12.43 13.21 -11.16
N GLY A 11 -11.97 14.44 -11.31
CA GLY A 11 -11.70 15.07 -12.60
C GLY A 11 -10.33 15.74 -12.61
N PHE A 12 -9.64 15.65 -13.74
CA PHE A 12 -8.40 16.39 -14.00
C PHE A 12 -8.60 17.29 -15.21
N HIS A 13 -8.46 18.60 -15.02
CA HIS A 13 -8.73 19.61 -16.03
C HIS A 13 -10.19 19.47 -16.57
N ALA A 14 -10.36 19.31 -17.87
CA ALA A 14 -11.68 19.15 -18.49
C ALA A 14 -12.17 17.69 -18.58
N ARG A 15 -11.40 16.71 -18.07
CA ARG A 15 -11.74 15.28 -18.19
C ARG A 15 -12.14 14.71 -16.84
N GLN A 16 -13.38 14.20 -16.76
CA GLN A 16 -13.86 13.43 -15.62
C GLN A 16 -13.41 11.97 -15.75
N ILE A 17 -12.72 11.45 -14.73
CA ILE A 17 -12.20 10.07 -14.69
C ILE A 17 -13.15 9.18 -13.92
N LEU A 18 -13.57 9.58 -12.73
CA LEU A 18 -14.59 8.88 -11.95
C LEU A 18 -15.89 9.67 -11.98
N LYS A 19 -16.99 8.99 -12.28
CA LYS A 19 -18.30 9.58 -12.56
C LYS A 19 -19.35 9.12 -11.53
N GLY A 20 -19.04 9.26 -10.24
CA GLY A 20 -19.97 8.88 -9.21
C GLY A 20 -19.90 7.40 -8.84
N ILE A 21 -18.81 6.99 -8.19
CA ILE A 21 -18.59 5.62 -7.74
C ILE A 21 -19.08 5.46 -6.30
N SER A 22 -20.03 4.55 -6.11
CA SER A 22 -20.52 4.16 -4.79
C SER A 22 -20.26 2.68 -4.55
N ILE A 23 -19.54 2.37 -3.47
CA ILE A 23 -19.16 1.00 -3.10
C ILE A 23 -19.44 0.81 -1.62
N GLU A 24 -19.89 -0.38 -1.28
CA GLU A 24 -19.98 -0.84 0.10
C GLU A 24 -19.18 -2.14 0.25
N SER A 25 -18.34 -2.21 1.28
CA SER A 25 -17.62 -3.44 1.65
C SER A 25 -17.63 -3.61 3.16
N LYS A 26 -17.73 -4.88 3.58
CA LYS A 26 -17.77 -5.27 4.99
C LYS A 26 -16.43 -5.86 5.43
N ASN A 27 -16.29 -6.04 6.72
CA ASN A 27 -15.08 -6.65 7.28
C ASN A 27 -14.90 -8.10 6.77
N LYS A 28 -13.64 -8.46 6.50
CA LYS A 28 -13.22 -9.78 5.99
C LYS A 28 -13.67 -10.07 4.55
N GLU A 29 -14.06 -9.08 3.79
CA GLU A 29 -14.33 -9.22 2.36
C GLU A 29 -13.07 -8.94 1.54
N LEU A 30 -12.93 -9.66 0.42
CA LEU A 30 -12.00 -9.39 -0.64
C LEU A 30 -12.75 -8.73 -1.79
N VAL A 31 -12.37 -7.51 -2.14
CA VAL A 31 -13.00 -6.75 -3.22
C VAL A 31 -12.02 -6.60 -4.37
N GLY A 32 -12.37 -7.10 -5.55
CA GLY A 32 -11.60 -6.95 -6.78
C GLY A 32 -12.15 -5.80 -7.64
N ILE A 33 -11.30 -4.84 -7.99
CA ILE A 33 -11.61 -3.77 -8.94
C ILE A 33 -11.07 -4.17 -10.30
N ILE A 34 -11.97 -4.47 -11.25
CA ILE A 34 -11.62 -4.99 -12.57
C ILE A 34 -11.98 -3.94 -13.64
N GLY A 35 -11.13 -3.81 -14.64
CA GLY A 35 -11.35 -2.92 -15.78
C GLY A 35 -10.11 -2.76 -16.65
N PRO A 36 -10.25 -2.23 -17.86
CA PRO A 36 -9.12 -1.99 -18.78
C PRO A 36 -8.13 -0.96 -18.20
N ASN A 37 -6.92 -0.90 -18.79
CA ASN A 37 -5.96 0.12 -18.43
C ASN A 37 -6.52 1.51 -18.75
N GLY A 38 -6.28 2.47 -17.83
CA GLY A 38 -6.82 3.83 -17.94
C GLY A 38 -8.29 3.99 -17.54
N SER A 39 -8.97 2.93 -17.03
CA SER A 39 -10.37 3.03 -16.57
C SER A 39 -10.55 3.75 -15.23
N GLY A 40 -9.47 4.15 -14.55
CA GLY A 40 -9.53 4.87 -13.28
C GLY A 40 -9.38 4.01 -12.03
N LYS A 41 -8.95 2.75 -12.14
CA LYS A 41 -8.74 1.85 -10.98
C LYS A 41 -7.82 2.48 -9.93
N SER A 42 -6.60 2.84 -10.30
CA SER A 42 -5.64 3.48 -9.39
C SER A 42 -6.10 4.87 -8.92
N THR A 43 -6.88 5.57 -9.75
CA THR A 43 -7.51 6.85 -9.36
C THR A 43 -8.53 6.63 -8.24
N LEU A 44 -9.34 5.57 -8.33
CA LEU A 44 -10.28 5.22 -7.27
C LEU A 44 -9.56 4.83 -5.98
N LEU A 45 -8.49 4.04 -6.06
CA LEU A 45 -7.69 3.68 -4.88
C LEU A 45 -7.08 4.92 -4.21
N LYS A 46 -6.55 5.86 -4.99
CA LYS A 46 -6.00 7.13 -4.47
C LYS A 46 -7.09 8.02 -3.86
N ALA A 47 -8.30 8.04 -4.43
CA ALA A 47 -9.42 8.76 -3.82
C ALA A 47 -9.86 8.12 -2.50
N LEU A 48 -9.88 6.78 -2.40
CA LEU A 48 -10.14 6.05 -1.15
C LEU A 48 -9.11 6.34 -0.06
N LEU A 49 -7.86 6.63 -0.46
CA LEU A 49 -6.75 6.98 0.44
C LEU A 49 -6.70 8.48 0.78
N ASP A 50 -7.59 9.30 0.20
CA ASP A 50 -7.56 10.77 0.29
C ASP A 50 -6.25 11.39 -0.23
N GLU A 51 -5.57 10.70 -1.16
CA GLU A 51 -4.32 11.17 -1.77
C GLU A 51 -4.53 12.15 -2.92
N ILE A 52 -5.75 12.21 -3.46
CA ILE A 52 -6.13 13.12 -4.55
C ILE A 52 -7.45 13.81 -4.25
N PRO A 53 -7.63 15.07 -4.74
CA PRO A 53 -8.91 15.78 -4.59
C PRO A 53 -10.04 14.99 -5.25
N HIS A 54 -11.14 14.82 -4.53
CA HIS A 54 -12.35 14.17 -5.00
C HIS A 54 -13.59 14.82 -4.39
N SER A 55 -14.73 14.67 -5.04
CA SER A 55 -16.04 14.92 -4.44
C SER A 55 -16.68 13.62 -3.98
N GLY A 56 -17.80 13.71 -3.26
CA GLY A 56 -18.42 12.57 -2.62
C GLY A 56 -17.84 12.28 -1.23
N LYS A 57 -18.12 11.09 -0.70
CA LYS A 57 -17.72 10.72 0.66
C LYS A 57 -17.06 9.36 0.71
N VAL A 58 -16.00 9.26 1.50
CA VAL A 58 -15.38 7.98 1.91
C VAL A 58 -15.52 7.87 3.42
N GLU A 59 -16.14 6.80 3.89
CA GLU A 59 -16.37 6.60 5.33
C GLU A 59 -15.94 5.18 5.76
N PHE A 60 -15.25 5.14 6.89
CA PHE A 60 -14.89 3.91 7.59
C PHE A 60 -15.69 3.85 8.88
N LEU A 61 -16.62 2.91 8.95
CA LEU A 61 -17.58 2.80 10.05
C LEU A 61 -17.28 1.59 10.93
N ASP A 62 -17.34 1.78 12.24
CA ASP A 62 -17.43 0.66 13.16
C ASP A 62 -18.86 0.12 13.16
N MET A 63 -19.01 -1.18 12.84
CA MET A 63 -20.33 -1.83 12.75
C MET A 63 -21.05 -1.93 14.10
N LYS A 64 -20.30 -1.87 15.22
CA LYS A 64 -20.88 -1.96 16.57
C LYS A 64 -21.36 -0.60 17.08
N GLU A 65 -20.59 0.44 16.79
CA GLU A 65 -20.82 1.78 17.34
C GLU A 65 -21.48 2.72 16.35
N ASN A 66 -21.59 2.33 15.08
CA ASN A 66 -22.07 3.17 13.96
C ASN A 66 -21.38 4.54 13.91
N ARG A 67 -20.08 4.59 14.26
CA ARG A 67 -19.27 5.79 14.32
C ARG A 67 -18.12 5.70 13.32
N LYS A 68 -17.72 6.88 12.82
CA LYS A 68 -16.50 6.99 12.00
C LYS A 68 -15.31 6.56 12.81
N LYS A 69 -14.46 5.71 12.23
CA LYS A 69 -13.26 5.18 12.88
C LYS A 69 -12.02 5.54 12.07
N LYS A 70 -11.02 6.06 12.74
CA LYS A 70 -9.69 6.15 12.15
C LYS A 70 -9.12 4.74 12.02
N ILE A 71 -8.81 4.32 10.80
CA ILE A 71 -8.30 2.98 10.51
C ILE A 71 -6.85 3.03 10.07
N LYS A 72 -6.15 1.91 10.27
CA LYS A 72 -4.83 1.70 9.68
C LYS A 72 -5.01 1.10 8.30
N ILE A 73 -4.46 1.76 7.30
CA ILE A 73 -4.48 1.31 5.91
C ILE A 73 -3.07 0.88 5.52
N GLY A 74 -2.92 -0.33 4.99
CA GLY A 74 -1.72 -0.76 4.28
C GLY A 74 -1.94 -0.55 2.78
N TYR A 75 -1.00 0.08 2.10
CA TYR A 75 -1.09 0.30 0.66
C TYR A 75 0.16 -0.19 -0.04
N VAL A 76 -0.03 -0.96 -1.10
CA VAL A 76 1.03 -1.40 -2.01
C VAL A 76 0.74 -0.78 -3.38
N PRO A 77 1.53 0.20 -3.81
CA PRO A 77 1.35 0.85 -5.10
C PRO A 77 1.80 -0.07 -6.26
N GLN A 78 1.28 0.19 -7.44
CA GLN A 78 1.64 -0.52 -8.68
C GLN A 78 3.14 -0.42 -9.00
N SER A 79 3.75 0.73 -8.77
CA SER A 79 5.17 0.97 -8.97
C SER A 79 5.69 2.04 -8.01
N LEU A 80 6.94 1.90 -7.62
CA LEU A 80 7.69 2.96 -6.95
C LEU A 80 8.81 3.43 -7.88
N ASN A 81 8.93 4.74 -8.03
CA ASN A 81 10.07 5.33 -8.73
C ASN A 81 11.30 5.27 -7.84
N ILE A 82 12.04 4.16 -7.92
CA ILE A 82 13.25 3.95 -7.17
C ILE A 82 14.44 4.17 -8.11
N GLU A 83 15.27 5.14 -7.78
CA GLU A 83 16.52 5.36 -8.51
C GLU A 83 17.52 4.23 -8.21
N ARG A 84 18.17 3.70 -9.25
CA ARG A 84 19.14 2.60 -9.11
C ARG A 84 20.30 2.93 -8.16
N ASN A 85 20.66 4.20 -8.05
CA ASN A 85 21.77 4.67 -7.21
C ASN A 85 21.32 5.08 -5.79
N MET A 86 20.07 4.82 -5.41
CA MET A 86 19.56 5.14 -4.09
C MET A 86 20.38 4.40 -3.01
N PRO A 87 21.02 5.11 -2.06
CA PRO A 87 21.89 4.48 -1.07
C PRO A 87 21.13 3.75 0.04
N THR A 88 19.81 3.92 0.08
CA THR A 88 18.90 3.40 1.12
C THR A 88 18.87 1.87 1.10
N SER A 89 19.09 1.23 2.25
CA SER A 89 18.90 -0.21 2.41
C SER A 89 17.41 -0.55 2.63
N VAL A 90 17.06 -1.82 2.45
CA VAL A 90 15.73 -2.34 2.79
C VAL A 90 15.43 -2.10 4.28
N TYR A 91 16.41 -2.32 5.16
CA TYR A 91 16.27 -2.01 6.57
C TYR A 91 15.89 -0.54 6.80
N ASP A 92 16.64 0.40 6.20
CA ASP A 92 16.39 1.84 6.41
C ASP A 92 14.99 2.23 5.91
N MET A 93 14.59 1.75 4.73
CA MET A 93 13.26 2.00 4.17
C MET A 93 12.16 1.44 5.09
N TYR A 94 12.30 0.21 5.56
CA TYR A 94 11.32 -0.42 6.42
C TYR A 94 11.25 0.23 7.80
N ALA A 95 12.40 0.46 8.42
CA ALA A 95 12.51 1.05 9.74
C ALA A 95 11.99 2.49 9.79
N SER A 96 12.16 3.27 8.71
CA SER A 96 11.57 4.62 8.60
C SER A 96 10.04 4.61 8.60
N TYR A 97 9.43 3.50 8.19
CA TYR A 97 7.96 3.37 8.19
C TYR A 97 7.38 2.99 9.56
N ILE A 98 8.12 2.19 10.36
CA ILE A 98 7.60 1.66 11.63
C ILE A 98 8.16 2.36 12.88
N SER A 99 9.17 3.22 12.73
CA SER A 99 9.85 3.88 13.84
C SER A 99 9.85 5.40 13.67
N ASP A 100 9.50 6.10 14.74
CA ASP A 100 9.61 7.57 14.80
C ASP A 100 11.05 8.04 15.11
N LYS A 101 11.98 7.11 15.34
CA LYS A 101 13.38 7.42 15.62
C LYS A 101 14.18 7.56 14.33
N PRO A 102 15.17 8.46 14.28
CA PRO A 102 16.06 8.59 13.12
C PRO A 102 16.88 7.31 12.91
N VAL A 103 16.60 6.56 11.84
CA VAL A 103 17.21 5.25 11.55
C VAL A 103 18.69 5.36 11.12
N TRP A 104 19.13 6.53 10.67
CA TRP A 104 20.49 6.81 10.21
C TRP A 104 21.51 7.04 11.34
N LEU A 105 21.06 7.31 12.58
CA LEU A 105 21.96 7.62 13.71
C LEU A 105 22.64 6.37 14.31
N LYS A 106 21.92 5.27 14.44
CA LYS A 106 22.45 3.99 14.92
C LYS A 106 21.48 2.86 14.60
N LYS A 107 21.98 1.75 14.02
CA LYS A 107 21.16 0.55 13.85
C LYS A 107 20.75 0.03 15.24
N ASP A 108 19.47 0.12 15.52
CA ASP A 108 18.87 -0.48 16.71
C ASP A 108 18.75 -2.00 16.46
N LYS A 109 19.41 -2.78 17.32
CA LYS A 109 19.47 -4.24 17.18
C LYS A 109 18.11 -4.90 17.36
N GLN A 110 17.27 -4.33 18.21
CA GLN A 110 15.91 -4.83 18.43
C GLN A 110 15.04 -4.57 17.21
N LEU A 111 15.06 -3.34 16.69
CA LEU A 111 14.33 -2.93 15.49
C LEU A 111 14.81 -3.73 14.26
N TYR A 112 16.12 -3.97 14.12
CA TYR A 112 16.66 -4.79 13.04
C TYR A 112 16.11 -6.22 13.07
N ASN A 113 16.04 -6.84 14.23
CA ASN A 113 15.48 -8.18 14.38
C ASN A 113 13.97 -8.20 14.10
N GLU A 114 13.23 -7.19 14.54
CA GLU A 114 11.82 -7.04 14.25
C GLU A 114 11.55 -6.92 12.74
N VAL A 115 12.29 -6.06 12.04
CA VAL A 115 12.21 -5.93 10.58
C VAL A 115 12.54 -7.26 9.90
N LYS A 116 13.58 -7.96 10.35
CA LYS A 116 13.98 -9.25 9.78
C LYS A 116 12.89 -10.32 9.92
N GLU A 117 12.27 -10.42 11.09
CA GLU A 117 11.16 -11.37 11.32
C GLU A 117 9.92 -11.02 10.48
N ASN A 118 9.61 -9.73 10.31
CA ASN A 118 8.52 -9.31 9.44
C ASN A 118 8.80 -9.65 7.97
N LEU A 119 10.02 -9.42 7.48
CA LEU A 119 10.45 -9.78 6.13
C LEU A 119 10.41 -11.29 5.88
N LYS A 120 10.74 -12.11 6.90
CA LYS A 120 10.71 -13.58 6.82
C LYS A 120 9.34 -14.12 6.48
N ARG A 121 8.26 -13.46 6.92
CA ARG A 121 6.88 -13.85 6.59
C ARG A 121 6.60 -13.82 5.07
N PHE A 122 7.41 -13.09 4.31
CA PHE A 122 7.31 -12.93 2.86
C PHE A 122 8.51 -13.53 2.12
N GLY A 123 9.38 -14.31 2.80
CA GLY A 123 10.58 -14.90 2.21
C GLY A 123 11.57 -13.85 1.69
N ALA A 124 11.74 -12.74 2.44
CA ALA A 124 12.57 -11.61 2.05
C ALA A 124 13.61 -11.20 3.10
N GLU A 125 13.81 -12.00 4.16
CA GLU A 125 14.72 -11.71 5.27
C GLU A 125 16.19 -11.54 4.85
N GLN A 126 16.61 -12.23 3.79
CA GLN A 126 17.97 -12.13 3.23
C GLN A 126 18.21 -10.80 2.49
N LEU A 127 17.16 -10.05 2.21
CA LEU A 127 17.23 -8.78 1.48
C LEU A 127 17.42 -7.57 2.40
N ILE A 128 17.39 -7.76 3.72
CA ILE A 128 17.34 -6.68 4.71
C ILE A 128 18.46 -5.63 4.56
N ASP A 129 19.66 -6.04 4.21
CA ASP A 129 20.82 -5.15 4.01
C ASP A 129 21.04 -4.77 2.53
N LYS A 130 20.22 -5.30 1.61
CA LYS A 130 20.32 -5.00 0.17
C LYS A 130 19.86 -3.57 -0.10
N LYS A 131 20.53 -2.86 -1.01
CA LYS A 131 20.10 -1.54 -1.46
C LYS A 131 18.78 -1.66 -2.23
N VAL A 132 17.83 -0.78 -1.96
CA VAL A 132 16.51 -0.78 -2.58
C VAL A 132 16.60 -0.67 -4.11
N GLY A 133 17.53 0.16 -4.62
CA GLY A 133 17.77 0.31 -6.06
C GLY A 133 18.29 -0.94 -6.78
N ASN A 134 18.74 -1.96 -6.04
CA ASN A 134 19.27 -3.22 -6.59
C ASN A 134 18.26 -4.38 -6.50
N LEU A 135 17.04 -4.11 -6.07
CA LEU A 135 15.99 -5.12 -5.96
C LEU A 135 15.39 -5.43 -7.33
N SER A 136 15.05 -6.69 -7.57
CA SER A 136 14.15 -7.06 -8.65
C SER A 136 12.71 -6.62 -8.32
N GLY A 137 11.84 -6.53 -9.33
CA GLY A 137 10.44 -6.16 -9.12
C GLY A 137 9.73 -7.07 -8.10
N GLY A 138 9.94 -8.39 -8.18
CA GLY A 138 9.35 -9.34 -7.26
C GLY A 138 9.93 -9.26 -5.83
N GLU A 139 11.25 -8.97 -5.68
CA GLU A 139 11.85 -8.71 -4.37
C GLU A 139 11.26 -7.46 -3.73
N LEU A 140 11.17 -6.36 -4.49
CA LEU A 140 10.58 -5.11 -4.03
C LEU A 140 9.13 -5.32 -3.60
N GLN A 141 8.35 -6.04 -4.38
CA GLN A 141 6.95 -6.31 -4.08
C GLN A 141 6.76 -7.08 -2.77
N ARG A 142 7.59 -8.10 -2.49
CA ARG A 142 7.57 -8.81 -1.21
C ARG A 142 7.88 -7.89 -0.04
N ILE A 143 8.85 -6.98 -0.21
CA ILE A 143 9.19 -5.99 0.82
C ILE A 143 8.06 -5.00 1.05
N LEU A 144 7.43 -4.49 -0.02
CA LEU A 144 6.28 -3.59 0.09
C LEU A 144 5.08 -4.24 0.77
N LEU A 145 4.82 -5.53 0.49
CA LEU A 145 3.80 -6.30 1.20
C LEU A 145 4.13 -6.45 2.69
N ALA A 146 5.38 -6.72 3.02
CA ALA A 146 5.82 -6.79 4.41
C ALA A 146 5.61 -5.45 5.14
N ILE A 147 5.97 -4.33 4.53
CA ILE A 147 5.75 -2.98 5.07
C ILE A 147 4.24 -2.70 5.22
N ALA A 148 3.46 -2.90 4.17
CA ALA A 148 2.03 -2.58 4.16
C ALA A 148 1.21 -3.41 5.17
N THR A 149 1.74 -4.55 5.61
CA THR A 149 1.11 -5.42 6.62
C THR A 149 1.67 -5.24 8.03
N THR A 150 2.56 -4.27 8.24
CA THR A 150 3.17 -3.99 9.55
C THR A 150 2.95 -2.52 9.96
N PRO A 151 2.28 -2.27 11.09
CA PRO A 151 1.47 -3.22 11.86
C PRO A 151 0.27 -3.69 11.07
N ILE A 152 -0.33 -4.81 11.47
CA ILE A 152 -1.48 -5.40 10.77
C ILE A 152 -2.55 -4.32 10.51
N PRO A 153 -2.89 -4.03 9.24
CA PRO A 153 -3.84 -2.99 8.88
C PRO A 153 -5.29 -3.45 9.04
N ASN A 154 -6.20 -2.49 9.13
CA ASN A 154 -7.65 -2.75 9.08
C ASN A 154 -8.14 -2.96 7.64
N LEU A 155 -7.47 -2.30 6.70
CA LEU A 155 -7.69 -2.37 5.26
C LEU A 155 -6.35 -2.51 4.56
N LEU A 156 -6.22 -3.48 3.67
CA LEU A 156 -5.07 -3.61 2.77
C LEU A 156 -5.52 -3.31 1.34
N ILE A 157 -4.86 -2.37 0.71
CA ILE A 157 -5.09 -1.97 -0.68
C ILE A 157 -3.88 -2.38 -1.51
N LEU A 158 -4.13 -3.11 -2.59
CA LEU A 158 -3.10 -3.56 -3.53
C LEU A 158 -3.43 -3.02 -4.92
N ASP A 159 -2.55 -2.21 -5.49
CA ASP A 159 -2.69 -1.69 -6.85
C ASP A 159 -1.83 -2.50 -7.81
N GLU A 160 -2.45 -3.38 -8.59
CA GLU A 160 -1.81 -4.29 -9.56
C GLU A 160 -0.61 -5.09 -8.98
N PRO A 161 -0.81 -5.87 -7.90
CA PRO A 161 0.29 -6.50 -7.16
C PRO A 161 1.08 -7.55 -7.96
N VAL A 162 0.69 -7.91 -9.17
CA VAL A 162 1.31 -8.94 -10.02
C VAL A 162 2.04 -8.39 -11.25
N SER A 163 2.12 -7.07 -11.42
CA SER A 163 2.76 -6.46 -12.60
C SER A 163 4.29 -6.65 -12.68
N GLY A 164 4.93 -7.14 -11.62
CA GLY A 164 6.37 -7.42 -11.54
C GLY A 164 6.77 -8.90 -11.63
N ILE A 165 5.83 -9.81 -11.80
CA ILE A 165 6.18 -11.23 -11.99
C ILE A 165 6.47 -11.44 -13.48
N ASP A 166 7.74 -11.66 -13.79
CA ASP A 166 8.18 -12.04 -15.14
C ASP A 166 7.34 -13.23 -15.63
N ARG A 167 6.65 -13.05 -16.78
CA ARG A 167 5.89 -14.10 -17.44
C ARG A 167 6.78 -15.20 -18.05
N ASN A 168 8.10 -15.16 -17.80
CA ASN A 168 9.09 -16.06 -18.36
C ASN A 168 9.45 -17.25 -17.45
N GLY A 169 8.54 -17.65 -16.59
CA GLY A 169 8.73 -18.76 -15.63
C GLY A 169 7.69 -19.87 -15.75
N ILE A 170 7.22 -20.20 -16.98
CA ILE A 170 6.51 -21.46 -17.27
C ILE A 170 7.10 -22.05 -18.56
#